data_76003f0b598b019e54a5d0080c3168cd
#
_entry.id   76003f0b598b019e54a5d0080c3168cd
#
_cell.length_a   1.000
_cell.length_b   1.000
_cell.length_c   1.000
_cell.angle_alpha   90.00
_cell.angle_beta   90.00
_cell.angle_gamma   90.00
#
_symmetry.space_group_name_H-M   'P 1'
#
loop_
_entity.id
_entity.type
_entity.pdbx_description
1 polymer ?
#
loop_
_entity_poly.entity_id
_entity_poly.type
_entity_poly.pdbx_seq_one_letter_code
_entity_poly.pdbx_strand_id
1 'polypeptide(L)'
;MVGIINMSPDSFAGDGLAGDAEAAEARGYAWRAQGADILDVGGRSTRPGAPPVEVEEELRRTLPAIRRLARVGLPISVDTSSAVVAEAALDAGAALVNDISALRADPAMGPLVARRGVPVVLMDCEDRRGSPDVVADTLAFLRQRIAWAVALGIDASRIIVDPGYGFGLTVAQNLELLRRLRELTQLGRPLMVGTSRKGSIGRVLNLPVHERLEGTAATVAVAILHGADFVRVHDVQAMVRVARMTDAILRGLPVEP
;
A
#
# COMPACT_ATOMS: atom_id res chain seq x y z
N MET A 1 4.61 -9.57 -1.67
CA MET A 1 4.30 -8.74 -2.86
C MET A 1 2.84 -8.36 -2.83
N VAL A 2 2.51 -7.06 -2.84
CA VAL A 2 1.13 -6.56 -2.83
C VAL A 2 0.80 -6.02 -4.22
N GLY A 3 -0.11 -6.68 -4.93
CA GLY A 3 -0.54 -6.31 -6.28
C GLY A 3 -1.69 -5.32 -6.24
N ILE A 4 -1.56 -4.19 -6.93
CA ILE A 4 -2.55 -3.11 -6.95
C ILE A 4 -3.68 -3.44 -7.92
N ILE A 5 -4.92 -3.26 -7.48
CA ILE A 5 -6.14 -3.33 -8.29
C ILE A 5 -6.94 -2.04 -8.10
N ASN A 6 -6.74 -1.09 -9.02
CA ASN A 6 -7.41 0.20 -9.00
C ASN A 6 -8.80 0.10 -9.64
N MET A 7 -9.86 0.27 -8.85
CA MET A 7 -11.23 0.31 -9.34
C MET A 7 -11.71 1.70 -9.73
N SER A 8 -10.91 2.76 -9.48
CA SER A 8 -11.21 4.11 -9.94
C SER A 8 -10.98 4.24 -11.45
N PRO A 9 -11.72 5.12 -12.16
CA PRO A 9 -11.45 5.43 -13.56
C PRO A 9 -10.13 6.19 -13.73
N ASP A 10 -9.75 7.01 -12.74
CA ASP A 10 -8.63 7.96 -12.77
C ASP A 10 -7.43 7.50 -11.95
N SER A 11 -6.92 6.28 -12.23
CA SER A 11 -5.64 5.86 -11.66
C SER A 11 -4.49 6.72 -12.21
N PHE A 12 -3.57 7.16 -11.34
CA PHE A 12 -2.40 7.92 -11.78
C PHE A 12 -1.47 7.09 -12.68
N ALA A 13 -1.55 5.77 -12.58
CA ALA A 13 -0.77 4.82 -13.40
C ALA A 13 -1.43 4.50 -14.74
N GLY A 14 -2.66 4.98 -14.98
CA GLY A 14 -3.42 4.71 -16.20
C GLY A 14 -3.97 3.28 -16.27
N ASP A 15 -4.08 2.57 -15.15
CA ASP A 15 -4.48 1.17 -15.05
C ASP A 15 -5.84 0.97 -14.35
N GLY A 16 -6.61 2.04 -14.19
CA GLY A 16 -7.92 2.02 -13.54
C GLY A 16 -8.93 1.18 -14.31
N LEU A 17 -9.72 0.39 -13.56
CA LEU A 17 -10.72 -0.53 -14.10
C LEU A 17 -12.14 0.05 -14.13
N ALA A 18 -12.33 1.30 -13.70
CA ALA A 18 -13.61 2.01 -13.74
C ALA A 18 -14.81 1.22 -13.18
N GLY A 19 -14.60 0.39 -12.15
CA GLY A 19 -15.62 -0.44 -11.52
C GLY A 19 -15.89 -1.78 -12.24
N ASP A 20 -15.14 -2.14 -13.27
CA ASP A 20 -15.26 -3.42 -13.95
C ASP A 20 -14.75 -4.58 -13.07
N ALA A 21 -15.69 -5.28 -12.45
CA ALA A 21 -15.39 -6.37 -11.52
C ALA A 21 -14.88 -7.64 -12.23
N GLU A 22 -15.23 -7.85 -13.49
CA GLU A 22 -14.75 -9.00 -14.28
C GLU A 22 -13.29 -8.79 -14.69
N ALA A 23 -12.94 -7.59 -15.15
CA ALA A 23 -11.56 -7.21 -15.41
C ALA A 23 -10.70 -7.26 -14.12
N ALA A 24 -11.27 -6.91 -12.96
CA ALA A 24 -10.59 -7.05 -11.67
C ALA A 24 -10.29 -8.53 -11.34
N GLU A 25 -11.27 -9.42 -11.51
CA GLU A 25 -11.09 -10.87 -11.30
C GLU A 25 -10.00 -11.44 -12.20
N ALA A 26 -10.05 -11.13 -13.50
CA ALA A 26 -9.02 -11.54 -14.47
C ALA A 26 -7.62 -11.03 -14.09
N ARG A 27 -7.54 -9.77 -13.65
CA ARG A 27 -6.28 -9.19 -13.12
C ARG A 27 -5.81 -9.89 -11.86
N GLY A 28 -6.72 -10.23 -10.94
CA GLY A 28 -6.40 -10.97 -9.72
C GLY A 28 -5.76 -12.33 -10.02
N TYR A 29 -6.33 -13.10 -10.94
CA TYR A 29 -5.73 -14.37 -11.39
C TYR A 29 -4.37 -14.16 -12.04
N ALA A 30 -4.22 -13.12 -12.88
CA ALA A 30 -2.93 -12.78 -13.48
C ALA A 30 -1.88 -12.42 -12.41
N TRP A 31 -2.22 -11.59 -11.41
CA TRP A 31 -1.32 -11.23 -10.32
C TRP A 31 -0.92 -12.44 -9.48
N ARG A 32 -1.88 -13.33 -9.16
CA ARG A 32 -1.59 -14.59 -8.48
C ARG A 32 -0.58 -15.44 -9.28
N ALA A 33 -0.82 -15.65 -10.56
CA ALA A 33 0.08 -16.41 -11.43
C ALA A 33 1.48 -15.77 -11.52
N GLN A 34 1.57 -14.46 -11.40
CA GLN A 34 2.81 -13.69 -11.40
C GLN A 34 3.52 -13.64 -10.04
N GLY A 35 2.90 -14.17 -8.96
CA GLY A 35 3.49 -14.29 -7.65
C GLY A 35 3.14 -13.15 -6.68
N ALA A 36 1.99 -12.50 -6.83
CA ALA A 36 1.43 -11.66 -5.77
C ALA A 36 1.03 -12.52 -4.58
N ASP A 37 1.20 -11.98 -3.38
CA ASP A 37 0.78 -12.61 -2.11
C ASP A 37 -0.51 -11.98 -1.56
N ILE A 38 -0.79 -10.71 -1.91
CA ILE A 38 -1.95 -9.93 -1.48
C ILE A 38 -2.44 -9.11 -2.68
N LEU A 39 -3.76 -8.95 -2.81
CA LEU A 39 -4.41 -8.04 -3.75
C LEU A 39 -4.93 -6.82 -3.00
N ASP A 40 -4.51 -5.61 -3.38
CA ASP A 40 -4.93 -4.37 -2.72
C ASP A 40 -5.91 -3.59 -3.61
N VAL A 41 -7.16 -3.49 -3.16
CA VAL A 41 -8.30 -3.01 -3.95
C VAL A 41 -8.72 -1.62 -3.49
N GLY A 42 -8.62 -0.61 -4.36
CA GLY A 42 -9.02 0.76 -4.06
C GLY A 42 -10.08 1.31 -5.02
N GLY A 43 -11.17 1.89 -4.48
CA GLY A 43 -12.27 2.49 -5.26
C GLY A 43 -12.10 3.95 -5.59
N ARG A 44 -11.14 4.62 -4.97
CA ARG A 44 -10.83 6.05 -5.15
C ARG A 44 -9.37 6.26 -5.48
N SER A 45 -9.09 7.32 -6.22
CA SER A 45 -7.70 7.74 -6.43
C SER A 45 -7.17 8.42 -5.18
N THR A 46 -6.05 7.94 -4.67
CA THR A 46 -5.33 8.57 -3.55
C THR A 46 -4.30 9.60 -4.00
N ARG A 47 -4.31 9.97 -5.29
CA ARG A 47 -3.43 11.01 -5.85
C ARG A 47 -3.73 12.36 -5.19
N PRO A 48 -2.71 13.16 -4.82
CA PRO A 48 -2.91 14.52 -4.35
C PRO A 48 -3.74 15.35 -5.34
N GLY A 49 -4.82 15.98 -4.84
CA GLY A 49 -5.75 16.76 -5.66
C GLY A 49 -6.80 15.95 -6.42
N ALA A 50 -6.90 14.65 -6.22
CA ALA A 50 -8.01 13.86 -6.73
C ALA A 50 -9.33 14.34 -6.10
N PRO A 51 -10.43 14.43 -6.88
CA PRO A 51 -11.72 14.80 -6.33
C PRO A 51 -12.17 13.76 -5.28
N PRO A 52 -12.90 14.21 -4.24
CA PRO A 52 -13.50 13.27 -3.28
C PRO A 52 -14.49 12.35 -4.01
N VAL A 53 -14.57 11.13 -3.53
CA VAL A 53 -15.54 10.13 -4.03
C VAL A 53 -16.49 9.83 -2.88
N GLU A 54 -17.81 9.92 -3.17
CA GLU A 54 -18.84 9.58 -2.20
C GLU A 54 -18.77 8.09 -1.82
N VAL A 55 -19.19 7.78 -0.59
CA VAL A 55 -19.12 6.43 -0.02
C VAL A 55 -19.88 5.42 -0.90
N GLU A 56 -21.06 5.79 -1.38
CA GLU A 56 -21.89 4.94 -2.24
C GLU A 56 -21.20 4.58 -3.56
N GLU A 57 -20.49 5.53 -4.14
CA GLU A 57 -19.74 5.31 -5.36
C GLU A 57 -18.49 4.45 -5.12
N GLU A 58 -17.79 4.65 -4.00
CA GLU A 58 -16.67 3.80 -3.59
C GLU A 58 -17.15 2.36 -3.38
N LEU A 59 -18.27 2.14 -2.69
CA LEU A 59 -18.90 0.84 -2.51
C LEU A 59 -19.29 0.20 -3.86
N ARG A 60 -19.91 0.97 -4.74
CA ARG A 60 -20.33 0.50 -6.07
C ARG A 60 -19.16 -0.01 -6.89
N ARG A 61 -17.99 0.62 -6.79
CA ARG A 61 -16.77 0.23 -7.49
C ARG A 61 -16.08 -0.98 -6.87
N THR A 62 -16.01 -1.04 -5.54
CA THR A 62 -15.14 -1.99 -4.84
C THR A 62 -15.82 -3.31 -4.50
N LEU A 63 -17.06 -3.30 -4.01
CA LEU A 63 -17.69 -4.52 -3.50
C LEU A 63 -17.89 -5.62 -4.55
N PRO A 64 -18.35 -5.34 -5.78
CA PRO A 64 -18.46 -6.38 -6.81
C PRO A 64 -17.09 -6.99 -7.15
N ALA A 65 -16.03 -6.17 -7.19
CA ALA A 65 -14.67 -6.63 -7.44
C ALA A 65 -14.15 -7.52 -6.31
N ILE A 66 -14.32 -7.11 -5.04
CA ILE A 66 -13.87 -7.90 -3.86
C ILE A 66 -14.55 -9.26 -3.83
N ARG A 67 -15.86 -9.32 -4.06
CA ARG A 67 -16.63 -10.61 -4.11
C ARG A 67 -16.10 -11.57 -5.18
N ARG A 68 -15.70 -11.05 -6.33
CA ARG A 68 -15.10 -11.87 -7.39
C ARG A 68 -13.67 -12.27 -7.07
N LEU A 69 -12.85 -11.33 -6.56
CA LEU A 69 -11.47 -11.56 -6.17
C LEU A 69 -11.33 -12.57 -5.03
N ALA A 70 -12.33 -12.71 -4.16
CA ALA A 70 -12.35 -13.76 -3.13
C ALA A 70 -12.17 -15.18 -3.70
N ARG A 71 -12.55 -15.40 -4.98
CA ARG A 71 -12.35 -16.68 -5.68
C ARG A 71 -10.93 -16.92 -6.13
N VAL A 72 -10.11 -15.86 -6.20
CA VAL A 72 -8.70 -15.96 -6.61
C VAL A 72 -7.87 -16.73 -5.58
N GLY A 73 -8.29 -16.71 -4.30
CA GLY A 73 -7.62 -17.44 -3.23
C GLY A 73 -6.36 -16.75 -2.69
N LEU A 74 -6.25 -15.43 -2.87
CA LEU A 74 -5.28 -14.57 -2.19
C LEU A 74 -5.98 -13.69 -1.16
N PRO A 75 -5.32 -13.31 -0.06
CA PRO A 75 -5.82 -12.28 0.85
C PRO A 75 -6.09 -10.97 0.07
N ILE A 76 -7.20 -10.32 0.42
CA ILE A 76 -7.60 -9.05 -0.19
C ILE A 76 -7.45 -7.95 0.85
N SER A 77 -6.72 -6.90 0.48
CA SER A 77 -6.64 -5.61 1.17
C SER A 77 -7.67 -4.66 0.58
N VAL A 78 -8.41 -3.94 1.41
CA VAL A 78 -9.24 -2.81 0.96
C VAL A 78 -8.53 -1.49 1.24
N ASP A 79 -8.19 -0.74 0.17
CA ASP A 79 -7.58 0.60 0.25
C ASP A 79 -8.69 1.65 0.40
N THR A 80 -8.98 2.01 1.64
CA THR A 80 -10.02 2.99 1.99
C THR A 80 -9.76 3.63 3.34
N SER A 81 -10.24 4.88 3.53
CA SER A 81 -10.28 5.55 4.83
C SER A 81 -11.72 5.74 5.34
N SER A 82 -12.71 5.06 4.74
CA SER A 82 -14.10 5.03 5.19
C SER A 82 -14.39 3.75 5.95
N ALA A 83 -14.83 3.84 7.19
CA ALA A 83 -15.22 2.69 7.99
C ALA A 83 -16.40 1.94 7.37
N VAL A 84 -17.34 2.64 6.73
CA VAL A 84 -18.49 2.03 6.03
C VAL A 84 -18.02 1.15 4.87
N VAL A 85 -17.09 1.67 4.06
CA VAL A 85 -16.52 0.91 2.94
C VAL A 85 -15.70 -0.27 3.45
N ALA A 86 -14.88 -0.06 4.48
CA ALA A 86 -14.07 -1.11 5.08
C ALA A 86 -14.93 -2.24 5.65
N GLU A 87 -16.00 -1.93 6.38
CA GLU A 87 -16.90 -2.94 6.95
C GLU A 87 -17.56 -3.78 5.87
N ALA A 88 -18.13 -3.12 4.85
CA ALA A 88 -18.76 -3.80 3.73
C ALA A 88 -17.78 -4.65 2.90
N ALA A 89 -16.52 -4.17 2.75
CA ALA A 89 -15.46 -4.90 2.07
C ALA A 89 -15.02 -6.16 2.86
N LEU A 90 -14.91 -6.05 4.19
CA LEU A 90 -14.62 -7.19 5.07
C LEU A 90 -15.73 -8.24 5.02
N ASP A 91 -16.98 -7.81 4.98
CA ASP A 91 -18.14 -8.72 4.81
C ASP A 91 -18.17 -9.37 3.41
N ALA A 92 -17.61 -8.69 2.41
CA ALA A 92 -17.49 -9.22 1.05
C ALA A 92 -16.28 -10.15 0.84
N GLY A 93 -15.39 -10.30 1.84
CA GLY A 93 -14.25 -11.23 1.80
C GLY A 93 -12.88 -10.56 1.83
N ALA A 94 -12.78 -9.24 2.08
CA ALA A 94 -11.49 -8.61 2.38
C ALA A 94 -10.94 -9.13 3.72
N ALA A 95 -9.63 -9.21 3.85
CA ALA A 95 -8.92 -9.79 4.99
C ALA A 95 -8.12 -8.75 5.79
N LEU A 96 -7.87 -7.56 5.24
CA LEU A 96 -7.15 -6.47 5.90
C LEU A 96 -7.60 -5.11 5.36
N VAL A 97 -7.33 -4.06 6.12
CA VAL A 97 -7.61 -2.66 5.74
C VAL A 97 -6.29 -1.93 5.48
N ASN A 98 -6.21 -1.24 4.35
CA ASN A 98 -5.13 -0.31 4.04
C ASN A 98 -5.68 1.12 4.17
N ASP A 99 -5.42 1.76 5.32
CA ASP A 99 -5.91 3.12 5.58
C ASP A 99 -4.76 4.14 5.51
N ILE A 100 -4.70 4.85 4.39
CA ILE A 100 -3.70 5.89 4.15
C ILE A 100 -3.77 7.06 5.15
N SER A 101 -4.90 7.21 5.86
CA SER A 101 -5.07 8.26 6.87
C SER A 101 -4.55 7.87 8.26
N ALA A 102 -4.11 6.63 8.44
CA ALA A 102 -3.71 6.08 9.74
C ALA A 102 -4.82 6.24 10.81
N LEU A 103 -6.05 5.86 10.48
CA LEU A 103 -7.25 5.91 11.34
C LEU A 103 -7.66 7.34 11.76
N ARG A 104 -7.40 8.35 10.89
CA ARG A 104 -7.72 9.75 11.23
C ARG A 104 -8.91 10.31 10.44
N ALA A 105 -9.15 9.81 9.23
CA ALA A 105 -10.19 10.37 8.37
C ALA A 105 -11.60 9.99 8.87
N ASP A 106 -11.76 8.77 9.39
CA ASP A 106 -13.02 8.30 9.93
C ASP A 106 -12.83 7.77 11.36
N PRO A 107 -13.44 8.42 12.38
CA PRO A 107 -13.30 8.00 13.76
C PRO A 107 -13.85 6.60 14.07
N ALA A 108 -14.73 6.06 13.20
CA ALA A 108 -15.27 4.71 13.33
C ALA A 108 -14.29 3.62 12.84
N MET A 109 -13.26 3.96 12.06
CA MET A 109 -12.33 2.99 11.46
C MET A 109 -11.55 2.21 12.53
N GLY A 110 -10.97 2.89 13.50
CA GLY A 110 -10.20 2.23 14.57
C GLY A 110 -11.04 1.22 15.38
N PRO A 111 -12.20 1.61 15.92
CA PRO A 111 -13.14 0.69 16.58
C PRO A 111 -13.58 -0.49 15.68
N LEU A 112 -13.80 -0.25 14.39
CA LEU A 112 -14.13 -1.31 13.42
C LEU A 112 -13.00 -2.34 13.32
N VAL A 113 -11.78 -1.88 13.05
CA VAL A 113 -10.60 -2.75 12.89
C VAL A 113 -10.36 -3.56 14.17
N ALA A 114 -10.46 -2.92 15.35
CA ALA A 114 -10.32 -3.59 16.64
C ALA A 114 -11.39 -4.69 16.83
N ARG A 115 -12.66 -4.39 16.56
CA ARG A 115 -13.77 -5.33 16.69
C ARG A 115 -13.64 -6.51 15.71
N ARG A 116 -13.22 -6.25 14.46
CA ARG A 116 -13.07 -7.27 13.41
C ARG A 116 -11.78 -8.09 13.60
N GLY A 117 -10.82 -7.60 14.38
CA GLY A 117 -9.55 -8.27 14.65
C GLY A 117 -8.71 -8.51 13.38
N VAL A 118 -8.82 -7.64 12.36
CA VAL A 118 -8.10 -7.75 11.08
C VAL A 118 -6.83 -6.92 11.09
N PRO A 119 -5.82 -7.26 10.27
CA PRO A 119 -4.65 -6.40 10.07
C PRO A 119 -5.03 -5.04 9.48
N VAL A 120 -4.23 -4.02 9.84
CA VAL A 120 -4.39 -2.66 9.30
C VAL A 120 -3.04 -2.05 8.93
N VAL A 121 -3.01 -1.37 7.79
CA VAL A 121 -1.87 -0.54 7.38
C VAL A 121 -2.12 0.89 7.84
N LEU A 122 -1.16 1.46 8.55
CA LEU A 122 -1.13 2.85 9.00
C LEU A 122 -0.07 3.61 8.20
N MET A 123 -0.50 4.56 7.36
CA MET A 123 0.41 5.31 6.50
C MET A 123 0.59 6.76 6.97
N ASP A 124 1.81 7.29 6.88
CA ASP A 124 2.07 8.72 7.02
C ASP A 124 1.73 9.44 5.69
N CYS A 125 0.63 10.19 5.69
CA CYS A 125 0.21 11.00 4.55
C CYS A 125 0.33 12.51 4.82
N GLU A 126 1.06 12.92 5.84
CA GLU A 126 1.24 14.32 6.20
C GLU A 126 2.04 15.11 5.17
N ASP A 127 1.75 16.40 5.08
CA ASP A 127 2.60 17.30 4.30
C ASP A 127 3.90 17.58 5.06
N ARG A 128 4.97 16.90 4.65
CA ARG A 128 6.29 17.00 5.24
C ARG A 128 7.27 17.88 4.46
N ARG A 129 6.80 18.61 3.41
CA ARG A 129 7.70 19.40 2.52
C ARG A 129 8.54 20.43 3.25
N GLY A 130 8.06 20.93 4.39
CA GLY A 130 8.81 21.85 5.27
C GLY A 130 9.63 21.17 6.36
N SER A 131 9.64 19.84 6.44
CA SER A 131 10.36 19.10 7.49
C SER A 131 11.87 19.17 7.28
N PRO A 132 12.66 19.49 8.33
CA PRO A 132 14.11 19.42 8.30
C PRO A 132 14.64 17.97 8.36
N ASP A 133 13.91 17.05 8.95
CA ASP A 133 14.23 15.61 9.00
C ASP A 133 12.93 14.79 8.81
N VAL A 134 12.63 14.51 7.55
CA VAL A 134 11.42 13.75 7.17
C VAL A 134 11.36 12.37 7.81
N VAL A 135 12.49 11.71 8.04
CA VAL A 135 12.53 10.35 8.61
C VAL A 135 12.20 10.39 10.09
N ALA A 136 12.76 11.35 10.83
CA ALA A 136 12.46 11.54 12.25
C ALA A 136 10.97 11.89 12.46
N ASP A 137 10.42 12.77 11.63
CA ASP A 137 9.01 13.18 11.72
C ASP A 137 8.05 12.02 11.38
N THR A 138 8.35 11.27 10.31
CA THR A 138 7.58 10.07 9.92
C THR A 138 7.63 9.01 11.04
N LEU A 139 8.80 8.80 11.63
CA LEU A 139 8.98 7.87 12.74
C LEU A 139 8.14 8.28 13.97
N ALA A 140 8.19 9.55 14.34
CA ALA A 140 7.43 10.09 15.46
C ALA A 140 5.92 9.95 15.21
N PHE A 141 5.46 10.30 14.01
CA PHE A 141 4.06 10.15 13.61
C PHE A 141 3.58 8.69 13.70
N LEU A 142 4.28 7.78 13.05
CA LEU A 142 3.88 6.37 13.04
C LEU A 142 3.90 5.76 14.44
N ARG A 143 4.89 6.12 15.29
CA ARG A 143 4.93 5.70 16.70
C ARG A 143 3.67 6.16 17.46
N GLN A 144 3.25 7.40 17.26
CA GLN A 144 2.03 7.94 17.84
C GLN A 144 0.78 7.19 17.33
N ARG A 145 0.72 6.90 16.00
CA ARG A 145 -0.43 6.20 15.42
C ARG A 145 -0.51 4.73 15.87
N ILE A 146 0.63 4.05 16.04
CA ILE A 146 0.68 2.70 16.62
C ILE A 146 0.12 2.74 18.06
N ALA A 147 0.61 3.66 18.89
CA ALA A 147 0.14 3.78 20.27
C ALA A 147 -1.37 4.04 20.34
N TRP A 148 -1.88 4.92 19.46
CA TRP A 148 -3.31 5.20 19.35
C TRP A 148 -4.12 3.96 18.92
N ALA A 149 -3.68 3.24 17.91
CA ALA A 149 -4.33 2.03 17.42
C ALA A 149 -4.40 0.95 18.52
N VAL A 150 -3.32 0.75 19.26
CA VAL A 150 -3.27 -0.19 20.39
C VAL A 150 -4.22 0.25 21.51
N ALA A 151 -4.30 1.55 21.81
CA ALA A 151 -5.23 2.09 22.81
C ALA A 151 -6.71 1.89 22.42
N LEU A 152 -7.02 1.80 21.12
CA LEU A 152 -8.35 1.44 20.61
C LEU A 152 -8.64 -0.08 20.67
N GLY A 153 -7.68 -0.90 21.11
CA GLY A 153 -7.82 -2.36 21.21
C GLY A 153 -7.36 -3.13 19.97
N ILE A 154 -6.69 -2.48 19.02
CA ILE A 154 -6.08 -3.20 17.89
C ILE A 154 -4.85 -3.95 18.38
N ASP A 155 -4.79 -5.25 18.11
CA ASP A 155 -3.61 -6.06 18.44
C ASP A 155 -2.36 -5.51 17.70
N ALA A 156 -1.32 -5.22 18.46
CA ALA A 156 -0.08 -4.69 17.94
C ALA A 156 0.54 -5.57 16.82
N SER A 157 0.35 -6.89 16.87
CA SER A 157 0.84 -7.83 15.86
C SER A 157 0.12 -7.70 14.51
N ARG A 158 -1.03 -7.02 14.48
CA ARG A 158 -1.85 -6.80 13.27
C ARG A 158 -1.63 -5.41 12.65
N ILE A 159 -0.70 -4.62 13.18
CA ILE A 159 -0.38 -3.30 12.66
C ILE A 159 0.79 -3.41 11.69
N ILE A 160 0.58 -2.92 10.47
CA ILE A 160 1.59 -2.72 9.42
C ILE A 160 1.77 -1.21 9.28
N VAL A 161 2.99 -0.74 9.04
CA VAL A 161 3.28 0.68 8.86
C VAL A 161 3.76 0.97 7.45
N ASP A 162 3.36 2.14 6.91
CA ASP A 162 3.83 2.64 5.62
C ASP A 162 4.33 4.08 5.79
N PRO A 163 5.56 4.40 5.38
CA PRO A 163 6.13 5.74 5.53
C PRO A 163 5.53 6.79 4.59
N GLY A 164 4.61 6.41 3.70
CA GLY A 164 3.94 7.35 2.80
C GLY A 164 4.81 7.87 1.67
N TYR A 165 5.75 7.08 1.16
CA TYR A 165 6.56 7.46 0.00
C TYR A 165 5.68 8.01 -1.14
N GLY A 166 5.95 9.24 -1.59
CA GLY A 166 5.19 9.92 -2.64
C GLY A 166 3.97 10.72 -2.16
N PHE A 167 3.71 10.79 -0.85
CA PHE A 167 2.64 11.59 -0.25
C PHE A 167 3.24 12.75 0.53
N GLY A 168 2.82 13.99 0.23
CA GLY A 168 3.24 15.20 0.96
C GLY A 168 4.75 15.44 1.07
N LEU A 169 5.55 14.87 0.16
CA LEU A 169 7.01 14.91 0.18
C LEU A 169 7.57 15.55 -1.11
N THR A 170 8.68 16.26 -0.97
CA THR A 170 9.52 16.65 -2.11
C THR A 170 10.24 15.44 -2.70
N VAL A 171 10.80 15.57 -3.91
CA VAL A 171 11.62 14.50 -4.51
C VAL A 171 12.80 14.13 -3.61
N ALA A 172 13.52 15.15 -3.10
CA ALA A 172 14.67 14.94 -2.21
C ALA A 172 14.26 14.18 -0.95
N GLN A 173 13.15 14.55 -0.31
CA GLN A 173 12.64 13.88 0.88
C GLN A 173 12.19 12.43 0.61
N ASN A 174 11.60 12.15 -0.56
CA ASN A 174 11.29 10.78 -0.97
C ASN A 174 12.54 9.91 -1.07
N LEU A 175 13.60 10.44 -1.69
CA LEU A 175 14.86 9.72 -1.81
C LEU A 175 15.55 9.55 -0.44
N GLU A 176 15.51 10.57 0.42
CA GLU A 176 16.01 10.52 1.78
C GLU A 176 15.29 9.47 2.62
N LEU A 177 13.95 9.45 2.56
CA LEU A 177 13.12 8.48 3.25
C LEU A 177 13.49 7.04 2.84
N LEU A 178 13.71 6.80 1.55
CA LEU A 178 14.08 5.49 1.05
C LEU A 178 15.53 5.12 1.48
N ARG A 179 16.47 6.08 1.42
CA ARG A 179 17.87 5.90 1.84
C ARG A 179 18.00 5.55 3.31
N ARG A 180 17.14 6.12 4.16
CA ARG A 180 17.14 5.93 5.62
C ARG A 180 15.99 5.03 6.10
N LEU A 181 15.34 4.30 5.21
CA LEU A 181 14.15 3.49 5.51
C LEU A 181 14.39 2.51 6.66
N ARG A 182 15.62 2.00 6.81
CA ARG A 182 16.01 1.09 7.90
C ARG A 182 15.73 1.65 9.28
N GLU A 183 15.76 2.97 9.46
CA GLU A 183 15.45 3.58 10.76
C GLU A 183 14.01 3.33 11.20
N LEU A 184 13.08 3.11 10.25
CA LEU A 184 11.67 2.82 10.57
C LEU A 184 11.47 1.39 11.11
N THR A 185 12.42 0.47 10.90
CA THR A 185 12.34 -0.88 11.46
C THR A 185 12.34 -0.88 13.00
N GLN A 186 12.85 0.19 13.64
CA GLN A 186 12.79 0.36 15.10
C GLN A 186 11.36 0.49 15.65
N LEU A 187 10.34 0.69 14.80
CA LEU A 187 8.94 0.63 15.20
C LEU A 187 8.50 -0.78 15.60
N GLY A 188 9.28 -1.82 15.23
CA GLY A 188 8.98 -3.21 15.53
C GLY A 188 7.67 -3.69 14.89
N ARG A 189 7.27 -3.08 13.79
CA ARG A 189 6.09 -3.45 12.99
C ARG A 189 6.53 -3.78 11.58
N PRO A 190 5.82 -4.71 10.88
CA PRO A 190 6.07 -4.94 9.47
C PRO A 190 5.95 -3.65 8.67
N LEU A 191 6.88 -3.43 7.74
CA LEU A 191 7.01 -2.21 6.95
C LEU A 191 6.55 -2.43 5.52
N MET A 192 5.53 -1.70 5.09
CA MET A 192 5.07 -1.66 3.71
C MET A 192 5.59 -0.41 3.01
N VAL A 193 5.99 -0.55 1.74
CA VAL A 193 6.43 0.57 0.91
C VAL A 193 5.84 0.48 -0.49
N GLY A 194 5.22 1.57 -0.95
CA GLY A 194 4.68 1.70 -2.30
C GLY A 194 5.43 2.74 -3.11
N THR A 195 6.45 2.34 -3.87
CA THR A 195 7.22 3.27 -4.74
C THR A 195 6.78 3.24 -6.20
N SER A 196 5.99 2.22 -6.58
CA SER A 196 5.70 1.86 -7.96
C SER A 196 5.16 3.02 -8.80
N ARG A 197 5.87 3.34 -9.89
CA ARG A 197 5.56 4.37 -10.88
C ARG A 197 5.40 5.80 -10.33
N LYS A 198 5.81 6.06 -9.08
CA LYS A 198 5.60 7.36 -8.41
C LYS A 198 6.36 8.52 -9.05
N GLY A 199 5.86 9.73 -8.79
CA GLY A 199 6.34 10.96 -9.42
C GLY A 199 7.82 11.28 -9.16
N SER A 200 8.37 10.88 -8.02
CA SER A 200 9.80 11.02 -7.72
C SER A 200 10.68 10.29 -8.74
N ILE A 201 10.30 9.07 -9.15
CA ILE A 201 11.00 8.31 -10.21
C ILE A 201 10.97 9.07 -11.53
N GLY A 202 9.77 9.54 -11.91
CA GLY A 202 9.62 10.32 -13.14
C GLY A 202 10.43 11.61 -13.16
N ARG A 203 10.57 12.29 -12.01
CA ARG A 203 11.37 13.52 -11.88
C ARG A 203 12.87 13.25 -11.96
N VAL A 204 13.34 12.16 -11.33
CA VAL A 204 14.77 11.78 -11.36
C VAL A 204 15.21 11.32 -12.74
N LEU A 205 14.39 10.50 -13.40
CA LEU A 205 14.73 9.88 -14.70
C LEU A 205 14.24 10.71 -15.90
N ASN A 206 13.44 11.75 -15.68
CA ASN A 206 12.74 12.51 -16.72
C ASN A 206 11.89 11.62 -17.63
N LEU A 207 11.09 10.71 -17.02
CA LEU A 207 10.29 9.72 -17.74
C LEU A 207 8.79 9.82 -17.45
N PRO A 208 7.93 9.58 -18.45
CA PRO A 208 6.49 9.48 -18.26
C PRO A 208 6.14 8.25 -17.42
N VAL A 209 4.91 8.17 -16.91
CA VAL A 209 4.49 7.17 -15.92
C VAL A 209 4.65 5.72 -16.39
N HIS A 210 4.42 5.44 -17.66
CA HIS A 210 4.49 4.10 -18.25
C HIS A 210 5.94 3.60 -18.52
N GLU A 211 6.94 4.49 -18.40
CA GLU A 211 8.36 4.16 -18.60
C GLU A 211 9.15 4.16 -17.28
N ARG A 212 8.48 3.94 -16.13
CA ARG A 212 9.12 3.98 -14.80
C ARG A 212 9.41 2.60 -14.21
N LEU A 213 9.46 1.55 -15.04
CA LEU A 213 9.65 0.18 -14.57
C LEU A 213 11.01 -0.01 -13.90
N GLU A 214 12.09 0.41 -14.54
CA GLU A 214 13.46 0.26 -14.04
C GLU A 214 13.68 1.08 -12.77
N GLY A 215 13.15 2.31 -12.73
CA GLY A 215 13.18 3.14 -11.55
C GLY A 215 12.37 2.55 -10.39
N THR A 216 11.24 1.90 -10.69
CA THR A 216 10.48 1.15 -9.70
C THR A 216 11.29 -0.03 -9.19
N ALA A 217 11.94 -0.79 -10.06
CA ALA A 217 12.79 -1.92 -9.70
C ALA A 217 13.93 -1.50 -8.76
N ALA A 218 14.63 -0.42 -9.08
CA ALA A 218 15.69 0.12 -8.24
C ALA A 218 15.17 0.51 -6.85
N THR A 219 14.03 1.22 -6.78
CA THR A 219 13.45 1.66 -5.50
C THR A 219 12.91 0.49 -4.67
N VAL A 220 12.35 -0.55 -5.29
CA VAL A 220 11.91 -1.78 -4.63
C VAL A 220 13.09 -2.55 -4.04
N ALA A 221 14.18 -2.72 -4.81
CA ALA A 221 15.39 -3.39 -4.32
C ALA A 221 15.98 -2.66 -3.10
N VAL A 222 16.06 -1.32 -3.15
CA VAL A 222 16.53 -0.50 -2.02
C VAL A 222 15.59 -0.61 -0.82
N ALA A 223 14.27 -0.61 -1.03
CA ALA A 223 13.30 -0.77 0.06
C ALA A 223 13.49 -2.11 0.78
N ILE A 224 13.64 -3.22 0.05
CA ILE A 224 13.88 -4.55 0.61
C ILE A 224 15.23 -4.60 1.34
N LEU A 225 16.29 -4.05 0.77
CA LEU A 225 17.61 -3.93 1.40
C LEU A 225 17.54 -3.21 2.75
N HIS A 226 16.64 -2.24 2.88
CA HIS A 226 16.45 -1.43 4.09
C HIS A 226 15.33 -1.93 4.99
N GLY A 227 14.80 -3.14 4.76
CA GLY A 227 13.91 -3.84 5.70
C GLY A 227 12.42 -3.71 5.41
N ALA A 228 12.02 -3.37 4.17
CA ALA A 228 10.62 -3.49 3.78
C ALA A 228 10.17 -4.96 3.76
N ASP A 229 9.08 -5.28 4.46
CA ASP A 229 8.45 -6.61 4.49
C ASP A 229 7.42 -6.75 3.35
N PHE A 230 6.78 -5.64 2.98
CA PHE A 230 5.80 -5.58 1.91
C PHE A 230 6.17 -4.50 0.89
N VAL A 231 6.06 -4.84 -0.40
CA VAL A 231 6.17 -3.87 -1.49
C VAL A 231 4.88 -3.87 -2.31
N ARG A 232 4.28 -2.68 -2.48
CA ARG A 232 3.00 -2.46 -3.15
C ARG A 232 3.26 -1.94 -4.56
N VAL A 233 2.83 -2.70 -5.59
CA VAL A 233 3.29 -2.49 -6.97
C VAL A 233 2.19 -2.70 -8.02
N HIS A 234 2.36 -2.05 -9.21
CA HIS A 234 1.54 -2.26 -10.40
C HIS A 234 2.10 -3.40 -11.27
N ASP A 235 3.42 -3.50 -11.40
CA ASP A 235 4.11 -4.44 -12.29
C ASP A 235 4.55 -5.70 -11.53
N VAL A 236 3.58 -6.54 -11.14
CA VAL A 236 3.79 -7.66 -10.19
C VAL A 236 4.89 -8.60 -10.67
N GLN A 237 4.83 -9.11 -11.91
CA GLN A 237 5.80 -10.10 -12.38
C GLN A 237 7.24 -9.60 -12.33
N ALA A 238 7.47 -8.37 -12.80
CA ALA A 238 8.79 -7.77 -12.79
C ALA A 238 9.30 -7.57 -11.36
N MET A 239 8.45 -7.06 -10.47
CA MET A 239 8.84 -6.76 -9.09
C MET A 239 9.00 -8.01 -8.23
N VAL A 240 8.28 -9.10 -8.50
CA VAL A 240 8.53 -10.41 -7.86
C VAL A 240 9.93 -10.93 -8.22
N ARG A 241 10.36 -10.77 -9.47
CA ARG A 241 11.72 -11.16 -9.89
C ARG A 241 12.78 -10.31 -9.18
N VAL A 242 12.54 -9.00 -9.09
CA VAL A 242 13.42 -8.07 -8.36
C VAL A 242 13.49 -8.46 -6.89
N ALA A 243 12.35 -8.70 -6.24
CA ALA A 243 12.30 -9.06 -4.83
C ALA A 243 13.06 -10.38 -4.56
N ARG A 244 12.79 -11.42 -5.34
CA ARG A 244 13.48 -12.72 -5.21
C ARG A 244 14.99 -12.59 -5.40
N MET A 245 15.45 -11.81 -6.38
CA MET A 245 16.88 -11.59 -6.60
C MET A 245 17.50 -10.81 -5.45
N THR A 246 16.81 -9.77 -4.94
CA THR A 246 17.28 -8.98 -3.79
C THR A 246 17.35 -9.83 -2.53
N ASP A 247 16.33 -10.65 -2.26
CA ASP A 247 16.32 -11.58 -1.11
C ASP A 247 17.44 -12.63 -1.22
N ALA A 248 17.71 -13.17 -2.40
CA ALA A 248 18.81 -14.11 -2.59
C ALA A 248 20.18 -13.48 -2.32
N ILE A 249 20.37 -12.21 -2.68
CA ILE A 249 21.59 -11.47 -2.36
C ILE A 249 21.73 -11.25 -0.85
N LEU A 250 20.63 -10.91 -0.16
CA LEU A 250 20.65 -10.55 1.26
C LEU A 250 20.67 -11.76 2.20
N ARG A 251 19.97 -12.82 1.86
CA ARG A 251 19.66 -13.94 2.75
C ARG A 251 20.26 -15.28 2.26
N GLY A 252 20.88 -15.29 1.09
CA GLY A 252 21.31 -16.51 0.42
C GLY A 252 20.18 -17.19 -0.37
N LEU A 253 20.53 -18.19 -1.15
CA LEU A 253 19.54 -19.01 -1.86
C LEU A 253 18.70 -19.80 -0.84
N PRO A 254 17.40 -20.00 -1.07
CA PRO A 254 16.61 -20.94 -0.30
C PRO A 254 17.30 -22.31 -0.33
N VAL A 255 17.42 -22.95 0.82
CA VAL A 255 17.85 -24.36 0.86
C VAL A 255 16.75 -25.15 0.14
N GLU A 256 17.11 -25.83 -0.95
CA GLU A 256 16.18 -26.74 -1.62
C GLU A 256 15.70 -27.80 -0.63
N PRO A 257 14.37 -28.04 -0.53
CA PRO A 257 13.83 -29.02 0.41
C PRO A 257 14.27 -30.46 0.10
#